data_6436484790111c799d267eb3a8c5b687
#
_entry.id   6436484790111c799d267eb3a8c5b687
#
_cell.length_a   1.000
_cell.length_b   1.000
_cell.length_c   1.000
_cell.angle_alpha   90.00
_cell.angle_beta   90.00
_cell.angle_gamma   90.00
#
_symmetry.space_group_name_H-M   'P 1'
#
loop_
_entity.id
_entity.type
_entity.pdbx_description
1 polymer ?
#
loop_
_entity_poly.entity_id
_entity_poly.type
_entity_poly.pdbx_seq_one_letter_code
_entity_poly.pdbx_strand_id
1 'polypeptide(L)'
;MSNHSWYPAGVARGSNAGQIIGGRPGIPTNILQAPGLRLYVGDNAGGNVDYGPGYFPTGPATVAYGNGATFINEPVEIGSAVANGTGISGNTRNVLKDHGVIWQGHLLQDRIIPTVGWRYDESYTRIGGQFVSRDGIGLDYPSYNSWAPGDWTYGDGPTRTAGIVIRPVRALGLYWNKSDSFRPSTPRQDLYLKRLPDPNGVGKDFGVMMSLFQDRLSLRFNRYITRQLQTPNGPSATFVSRIRRMDFTNYNADSNSGTDPFTLQTVAAGWVQAEAAAQGRALSADELKNRVAAIMKVPVKYLDEPAFSNGAADDTLARGFEFEANFNPTKSWSLKVNVAKQQTLNERIAPELQQWVNERLPVWQAIIDPTTGKPWFTSIYGTGTSAALNNAAGFLSANVTSQINQLRATEGQIRPQIRQYRANFITNFRLAGITEQKFLKRGNVGGAVRWEDKGAIGYYGKQQPPAIVTSYDLQRPIYDPGRTYVDLLLGYRTRLFREKVGARFQLNVRNVQENGRLQPIAAFPDGRPYAYRIVEPRVFILSSSFDL
;
A
#
# COMPACT_ATOMS: atom_id res chain seq x y z
N MET A 1 1.69 3.19 16.82
CA MET A 1 0.22 3.12 16.99
C MET A 1 -0.20 1.67 16.95
N SER A 2 -0.64 1.11 18.05
CA SER A 2 -1.23 -0.24 18.07
C SER A 2 -2.72 -0.14 17.74
N ASN A 3 -3.12 -0.57 16.56
CA ASN A 3 -4.52 -0.68 16.19
C ASN A 3 -5.07 -2.02 16.68
N HIS A 4 -5.92 -1.99 17.68
CA HIS A 4 -6.65 -3.16 18.13
C HIS A 4 -8.01 -3.19 17.43
N SER A 5 -8.34 -4.31 16.80
CA SER A 5 -9.65 -4.52 16.19
C SER A 5 -10.45 -5.48 17.04
N TRP A 6 -11.64 -5.07 17.42
CA TRP A 6 -12.57 -5.85 18.22
C TRP A 6 -13.67 -6.42 17.33
N TYR A 7 -14.04 -7.64 17.57
CA TYR A 7 -15.17 -8.29 16.90
C TYR A 7 -16.17 -8.73 17.95
N PRO A 8 -17.47 -8.59 17.69
CA PRO A 8 -18.48 -9.16 18.58
C PRO A 8 -18.24 -10.67 18.76
N ALA A 9 -18.40 -11.16 19.97
CA ALA A 9 -18.30 -12.59 20.24
C ALA A 9 -19.31 -13.35 19.37
N GLY A 10 -18.86 -14.42 18.72
CA GLY A 10 -19.68 -15.18 17.78
C GLY A 10 -19.59 -14.74 16.32
N VAL A 11 -18.73 -13.75 15.99
CA VAL A 11 -18.43 -13.37 14.61
C VAL A 11 -17.03 -13.83 14.25
N ALA A 12 -16.90 -14.81 13.37
CA ALA A 12 -15.59 -15.21 12.86
C ALA A 12 -15.08 -14.20 11.85
N ARG A 13 -13.81 -13.86 11.97
CA ARG A 13 -13.07 -13.24 10.90
C ARG A 13 -12.78 -14.31 9.84
N GLY A 14 -13.71 -14.50 8.90
CA GLY A 14 -13.50 -15.38 7.75
C GLY A 14 -13.41 -14.58 6.47
N SER A 15 -12.68 -15.09 5.49
CA SER A 15 -12.70 -14.64 4.10
C SER A 15 -14.08 -14.79 3.45
N ASN A 16 -15.00 -15.47 4.09
CA ASN A 16 -16.38 -15.60 3.71
C ASN A 16 -17.19 -14.55 4.45
N ALA A 17 -17.34 -13.40 3.82
CA ALA A 17 -18.36 -12.44 4.19
C ALA A 17 -19.69 -13.21 4.29
N GLY A 18 -20.27 -13.28 5.49
CA GLY A 18 -21.57 -13.88 5.68
C GLY A 18 -21.69 -15.06 6.64
N GLN A 19 -20.62 -15.50 7.26
CA GLN A 19 -20.79 -16.43 8.38
C GLN A 19 -21.11 -15.66 9.66
N ILE A 20 -22.39 -15.60 9.97
CA ILE A 20 -22.83 -15.30 11.33
C ILE A 20 -22.60 -16.54 12.15
N ILE A 21 -21.73 -16.42 13.11
CA ILE A 21 -21.53 -17.47 14.08
C ILE A 21 -22.65 -17.36 15.10
N GLY A 22 -23.22 -18.51 15.41
CA GLY A 22 -24.29 -18.59 16.38
C GLY A 22 -25.67 -18.74 15.77
N GLY A 23 -25.77 -19.10 14.47
CA GLY A 23 -26.99 -19.65 13.86
C GLY A 23 -28.30 -19.01 14.31
N ARG A 24 -28.39 -17.66 14.32
CA ARG A 24 -29.64 -17.00 14.67
C ARG A 24 -30.64 -17.20 13.53
N PRO A 25 -31.80 -17.83 13.80
CA PRO A 25 -32.84 -17.99 12.79
C PRO A 25 -33.32 -16.64 12.28
N GLY A 26 -33.37 -16.46 10.96
CA GLY A 26 -33.99 -15.31 10.32
C GLY A 26 -33.06 -14.17 9.90
N ILE A 27 -31.74 -14.23 10.15
CA ILE A 27 -30.78 -13.27 9.61
C ILE A 27 -30.07 -13.91 8.41
N PRO A 28 -30.20 -13.33 7.21
CA PRO A 28 -29.51 -13.86 6.03
C PRO A 28 -27.98 -13.82 6.23
N THR A 29 -27.31 -14.93 6.00
CA THR A 29 -25.87 -15.11 6.21
C THR A 29 -24.97 -14.26 5.30
N ASN A 30 -25.55 -13.64 4.28
CA ASN A 30 -24.83 -12.81 3.31
C ASN A 30 -24.81 -11.32 3.62
N ILE A 31 -25.36 -10.87 4.75
CA ILE A 31 -25.58 -9.43 5.01
C ILE A 31 -24.64 -8.86 6.09
N LEU A 32 -23.99 -9.69 6.87
CA LEU A 32 -23.22 -9.22 8.03
C LEU A 32 -21.72 -9.26 7.77
N GLN A 33 -21.22 -8.16 7.25
CA GLN A 33 -19.89 -7.72 7.63
C GLN A 33 -20.03 -7.06 9.01
N ALA A 34 -19.72 -7.79 10.07
CA ALA A 34 -19.63 -7.16 11.38
C ALA A 34 -18.58 -6.06 11.31
N PRO A 35 -18.93 -4.82 11.58
CA PRO A 35 -17.94 -3.78 11.67
C PRO A 35 -17.00 -4.16 12.81
N GLY A 36 -15.71 -4.33 12.51
CA GLY A 36 -14.71 -4.42 13.55
C GLY A 36 -14.75 -3.11 14.34
N LEU A 37 -15.05 -3.17 15.61
CA LEU A 37 -14.87 -2.03 16.49
C LEU A 37 -13.38 -1.74 16.57
N ARG A 38 -12.96 -0.58 16.08
CA ARG A 38 -11.58 -0.11 16.23
C ARG A 38 -11.54 0.80 17.45
N LEU A 39 -10.90 0.33 18.49
CA LEU A 39 -10.63 1.13 19.67
C LEU A 39 -9.17 1.62 19.61
N TYR A 40 -8.98 2.93 19.72
CA TYR A 40 -7.66 3.50 19.94
C TYR A 40 -7.34 3.40 21.44
N VAL A 41 -6.37 2.61 21.78
CA VAL A 41 -5.95 2.41 23.17
C VAL A 41 -4.78 3.30 23.60
N GLY A 42 -4.44 4.30 22.79
CA GLY A 42 -3.35 5.22 23.06
C GLY A 42 -2.00 4.76 22.53
N ASP A 43 -1.03 5.68 22.56
CA ASP A 43 0.35 5.37 22.25
C ASP A 43 1.01 4.74 23.47
N ASN A 44 1.76 3.70 23.24
CA ASN A 44 2.59 3.08 24.26
C ASN A 44 3.85 3.92 24.48
N ALA A 45 3.73 5.03 25.21
CA ALA A 45 4.81 5.98 25.46
C ALA A 45 5.97 5.38 26.25
N GLY A 46 5.75 4.31 26.99
CA GLY A 46 6.79 3.60 27.75
C GLY A 46 7.48 2.47 27.01
N GLY A 47 7.18 2.24 25.71
CA GLY A 47 7.60 1.01 25.04
C GLY A 47 7.00 -0.22 25.75
N ASN A 48 6.89 -1.34 25.22
CA ASN A 48 6.57 -2.64 25.82
C ASN A 48 5.68 -2.65 27.10
N VAL A 49 4.66 -1.79 27.15
CA VAL A 49 3.67 -1.86 28.23
C VAL A 49 2.77 -3.04 27.93
N ASP A 50 2.73 -3.96 28.85
CA ASP A 50 1.83 -5.09 28.82
C ASP A 50 0.47 -4.67 29.36
N TYR A 51 -0.51 -4.68 28.49
CA TYR A 51 -1.90 -4.46 28.87
C TYR A 51 -2.45 -5.75 29.48
N GLY A 52 -2.41 -5.84 30.79
CA GLY A 52 -2.90 -7.01 31.52
C GLY A 52 -4.39 -7.29 31.33
N PRO A 53 -4.88 -8.39 31.92
CA PRO A 53 -6.29 -8.73 31.92
C PRO A 53 -7.16 -7.56 32.42
N GLY A 54 -8.25 -7.28 31.70
CA GLY A 54 -9.15 -6.20 32.03
C GLY A 54 -8.79 -4.83 31.43
N TYR A 55 -7.64 -4.67 30.80
CA TYR A 55 -7.32 -3.44 30.07
C TYR A 55 -8.20 -3.26 28.82
N PHE A 56 -8.50 -4.34 28.15
CA PHE A 56 -9.38 -4.31 27.00
C PHE A 56 -10.84 -4.46 27.41
N PRO A 57 -11.74 -3.67 26.84
CA PRO A 57 -13.16 -3.82 27.15
C PRO A 57 -13.64 -5.19 26.71
N THR A 58 -14.18 -5.93 27.66
CA THR A 58 -14.85 -7.22 27.47
C THR A 58 -16.21 -7.16 28.15
N GLY A 59 -17.12 -8.07 27.79
CA GLY A 59 -18.45 -8.16 28.37
C GLY A 59 -19.56 -7.65 27.45
N PRO A 60 -20.76 -7.42 28.00
CA PRO A 60 -21.90 -7.04 27.21
C PRO A 60 -21.76 -5.63 26.61
N ALA A 61 -22.07 -5.51 25.33
CA ALA A 61 -22.11 -4.24 24.60
C ALA A 61 -23.27 -4.23 23.60
N THR A 62 -23.73 -3.05 23.21
CA THR A 62 -24.68 -2.90 22.12
C THR A 62 -23.95 -2.44 20.87
N VAL A 63 -24.01 -3.21 19.81
CA VAL A 63 -23.36 -2.88 18.54
C VAL A 63 -24.42 -2.56 17.50
N ALA A 64 -24.28 -1.39 16.86
CA ALA A 64 -25.10 -0.99 15.72
C ALA A 64 -24.41 -1.43 14.42
N TYR A 65 -25.10 -2.13 13.55
CA TYR A 65 -24.60 -2.48 12.24
C TYR A 65 -25.70 -2.49 11.18
N GLY A 66 -25.30 -2.26 9.93
CA GLY A 66 -26.23 -2.25 8.80
C GLY A 66 -26.49 -3.65 8.25
N ASN A 67 -27.76 -3.97 7.99
CA ASN A 67 -28.16 -5.19 7.31
C ASN A 67 -28.58 -4.94 5.85
N GLY A 68 -27.98 -3.95 5.22
CA GLY A 68 -28.27 -3.54 3.84
C GLY A 68 -29.33 -2.47 3.71
N ALA A 69 -30.47 -2.58 4.41
CA ALA A 69 -31.58 -1.62 4.35
C ALA A 69 -31.80 -0.85 5.65
N THR A 70 -31.45 -1.43 6.78
CA THR A 70 -31.70 -0.85 8.11
C THR A 70 -30.49 -1.03 9.02
N PHE A 71 -30.40 -0.18 10.04
CA PHE A 71 -29.47 -0.40 11.15
C PHE A 71 -30.15 -1.25 12.23
N ILE A 72 -29.44 -2.24 12.69
CA ILE A 72 -29.86 -3.12 13.80
C ILE A 72 -28.96 -2.81 14.98
N ASN A 73 -29.57 -2.56 16.15
CA ASN A 73 -28.88 -2.47 17.43
C ASN A 73 -29.03 -3.83 18.13
N GLU A 74 -27.93 -4.49 18.39
CA GLU A 74 -27.94 -5.81 18.98
C GLU A 74 -27.03 -5.90 20.20
N PRO A 75 -27.50 -6.47 21.32
CA PRO A 75 -26.63 -6.80 22.43
C PRO A 75 -25.68 -7.93 22.01
N VAL A 76 -24.39 -7.72 22.25
CA VAL A 76 -23.34 -8.69 21.93
C VAL A 76 -22.38 -8.82 23.10
N GLU A 77 -21.75 -9.95 23.22
CA GLU A 77 -20.65 -10.16 24.16
C GLU A 77 -19.34 -9.82 23.45
N ILE A 78 -18.57 -8.88 24.00
CA ILE A 78 -17.24 -8.54 23.50
C ILE A 78 -16.22 -9.41 24.23
N GLY A 79 -15.54 -10.25 23.50
CA GLY A 79 -14.39 -11.00 23.96
C GLY A 79 -13.08 -10.42 23.43
N SER A 80 -11.99 -10.65 24.15
CA SER A 80 -10.65 -10.34 23.71
C SER A 80 -9.85 -11.61 23.54
N ALA A 81 -9.14 -11.72 22.44
CA ALA A 81 -8.20 -12.81 22.19
C ALA A 81 -6.99 -12.31 21.44
N VAL A 82 -5.82 -12.89 21.72
CA VAL A 82 -4.61 -12.66 20.93
C VAL A 82 -4.75 -13.41 19.61
N ALA A 83 -4.64 -12.68 18.50
CA ALA A 83 -4.64 -13.32 17.18
C ALA A 83 -3.32 -14.06 16.96
N ASN A 84 -3.35 -15.37 17.09
CA ASN A 84 -2.23 -16.24 16.76
C ASN A 84 -2.20 -16.43 15.23
N GLY A 85 -1.46 -15.61 14.54
CA GLY A 85 -1.28 -15.77 13.09
C GLY A 85 0.02 -15.14 12.64
N THR A 86 0.78 -15.88 11.88
CA THR A 86 2.10 -15.49 11.37
C THR A 86 2.08 -14.30 10.42
N GLY A 87 0.95 -13.88 9.91
CA GLY A 87 0.85 -12.75 8.99
C GLY A 87 0.28 -11.46 9.59
N ILE A 88 -0.15 -11.46 10.84
CA ILE A 88 -0.96 -10.36 11.38
C ILE A 88 -0.15 -9.47 12.32
N SER A 89 0.83 -10.00 12.99
CA SER A 89 1.66 -9.28 13.95
C SER A 89 3.00 -9.98 14.11
N GLY A 90 4.01 -9.38 13.59
CA GLY A 90 5.39 -9.79 13.82
C GLY A 90 6.16 -8.61 14.40
N ASN A 91 6.95 -8.85 15.42
CA ASN A 91 7.95 -7.88 15.81
C ASN A 91 9.04 -7.86 14.74
N THR A 92 9.45 -6.69 14.31
CA THR A 92 10.50 -6.55 13.30
C THR A 92 11.54 -5.58 13.83
N ARG A 93 12.78 -6.00 13.84
CA ARG A 93 13.91 -5.14 14.16
C ARG A 93 14.68 -4.84 12.88
N ASN A 94 14.78 -3.55 12.56
CA ASN A 94 15.56 -3.06 11.44
C ASN A 94 16.77 -2.28 11.96
N VAL A 95 17.94 -2.58 11.45
CA VAL A 95 19.16 -1.81 11.66
C VAL A 95 19.62 -1.33 10.30
N LEU A 96 19.71 -0.02 10.14
CA LEU A 96 20.22 0.62 8.93
C LEU A 96 21.60 1.17 9.25
N LYS A 97 22.54 0.93 8.36
CA LYS A 97 23.86 1.52 8.36
C LYS A 97 24.09 2.16 7.01
N ASP A 98 24.64 3.34 7.00
CA ASP A 98 24.98 4.02 5.75
C ASP A 98 26.32 4.73 5.87
N HIS A 99 26.98 4.87 4.76
CA HIS A 99 28.16 5.70 4.61
C HIS A 99 28.20 6.29 3.21
N GLY A 100 28.69 7.49 3.08
CA GLY A 100 28.69 8.15 1.79
C GLY A 100 29.55 9.39 1.73
N VAL A 101 29.73 9.86 0.52
CA VAL A 101 30.45 11.09 0.19
C VAL A 101 29.62 11.89 -0.78
N ILE A 102 29.49 13.17 -0.52
CA ILE A 102 28.95 14.15 -1.45
C ILE A 102 29.96 15.25 -1.69
N TRP A 103 30.12 15.62 -2.94
CA TRP A 103 30.94 16.75 -3.36
C TRP A 103 30.12 17.71 -4.20
N GLN A 104 30.28 19.02 -3.92
CA GLN A 104 29.69 20.09 -4.70
C GLN A 104 30.77 21.12 -4.99
N GLY A 105 30.92 21.47 -6.24
CA GLY A 105 31.85 22.51 -6.69
C GLY A 105 31.15 23.81 -7.04
N HIS A 106 31.84 24.93 -6.82
CA HIS A 106 31.40 26.26 -7.22
C HIS A 106 32.43 26.87 -8.16
N LEU A 107 32.16 26.81 -9.46
CA LEU A 107 33.09 27.18 -10.51
C LEU A 107 32.64 28.46 -11.20
N LEU A 108 33.62 29.25 -11.70
CA LEU A 108 33.38 30.46 -12.47
C LEU A 108 32.41 31.44 -11.78
N GLN A 109 32.64 31.74 -10.51
CA GLN A 109 31.77 32.59 -9.70
C GLN A 109 30.31 32.10 -9.64
N ASP A 110 30.12 30.82 -9.31
CA ASP A 110 28.83 30.14 -9.20
C ASP A 110 28.06 30.01 -10.52
N ARG A 111 28.74 30.17 -11.66
CA ARG A 111 28.09 29.92 -12.96
C ARG A 111 27.93 28.45 -13.28
N ILE A 112 28.80 27.59 -12.76
CA ILE A 112 28.75 26.15 -12.92
C ILE A 112 28.86 25.52 -11.54
N ILE A 113 27.82 24.78 -11.15
CA ILE A 113 27.73 24.10 -9.85
C ILE A 113 27.47 22.62 -10.11
N PRO A 114 28.53 21.80 -10.29
CA PRO A 114 28.40 20.36 -10.33
C PRO A 114 28.21 19.78 -8.93
N THR A 115 27.43 18.73 -8.83
CA THR A 115 27.23 17.95 -7.61
C THR A 115 27.34 16.48 -7.95
N VAL A 116 28.15 15.73 -7.20
CA VAL A 116 28.22 14.26 -7.27
C VAL A 116 28.15 13.70 -5.87
N GLY A 117 27.44 12.61 -5.72
CA GLY A 117 27.28 11.92 -4.45
C GLY A 117 27.24 10.41 -4.64
N TRP A 118 27.76 9.74 -3.66
CA TRP A 118 27.69 8.30 -3.54
C TRP A 118 27.38 7.95 -2.07
N ARG A 119 26.45 7.02 -1.88
CA ARG A 119 26.11 6.47 -0.58
C ARG A 119 25.91 4.96 -0.72
N TYR A 120 26.31 4.23 0.28
CA TYR A 120 26.06 2.81 0.38
C TYR A 120 25.21 2.53 1.62
N ASP A 121 24.08 1.90 1.42
CA ASP A 121 23.11 1.57 2.47
C ASP A 121 23.16 0.07 2.73
N GLU A 122 23.21 -0.31 3.99
CA GLU A 122 23.10 -1.68 4.47
C GLU A 122 21.88 -1.79 5.40
N SER A 123 21.07 -2.78 5.18
CA SER A 123 19.88 -3.06 5.98
C SER A 123 19.94 -4.46 6.56
N TYR A 124 19.81 -4.55 7.86
CA TYR A 124 19.71 -5.79 8.59
C TYR A 124 18.29 -5.86 9.16
N THR A 125 17.52 -6.83 8.70
CA THR A 125 16.14 -7.04 9.17
C THR A 125 16.05 -8.38 9.88
N ARG A 126 15.42 -8.38 11.05
CA ARG A 126 15.09 -9.58 11.79
C ARG A 126 13.62 -9.58 12.14
N ILE A 127 12.93 -10.66 11.87
CA ILE A 127 11.53 -10.87 12.20
C ILE A 127 11.48 -11.74 13.44
N GLY A 128 10.77 -11.29 14.47
CA GLY A 128 10.57 -12.04 15.70
C GLY A 128 9.60 -13.19 15.53
N GLY A 129 9.59 -14.07 16.53
CA GLY A 129 8.66 -15.18 16.61
C GLY A 129 7.20 -14.76 16.70
N GLN A 130 6.33 -15.75 16.74
CA GLN A 130 4.89 -15.53 16.90
C GLN A 130 4.60 -14.91 18.26
N PHE A 131 3.51 -14.18 18.34
CA PHE A 131 2.98 -13.72 19.62
C PHE A 131 2.67 -14.91 20.53
N VAL A 132 3.17 -14.85 21.74
CA VAL A 132 2.77 -15.75 22.81
C VAL A 132 1.80 -14.99 23.69
N SER A 133 0.62 -15.55 23.90
CA SER A 133 -0.33 -15.02 24.86
C SER A 133 0.03 -15.48 26.25
N ARG A 134 0.15 -14.55 27.20
CA ARG A 134 0.40 -14.88 28.60
C ARG A 134 -0.82 -15.48 29.30
N ASP A 135 -1.99 -14.98 28.99
CA ASP A 135 -3.24 -15.27 29.69
C ASP A 135 -4.48 -15.26 28.76
N GLY A 136 -4.27 -15.38 27.46
CA GLY A 136 -5.31 -15.28 26.44
C GLY A 136 -5.64 -13.84 26.01
N ILE A 137 -5.22 -12.85 26.78
CA ILE A 137 -5.52 -11.43 26.55
C ILE A 137 -4.24 -10.60 26.40
N GLY A 138 -3.28 -10.79 27.29
CA GLY A 138 -2.02 -10.06 27.30
C GLY A 138 -0.96 -10.72 26.43
N LEU A 139 0.05 -9.94 26.04
CA LEU A 139 1.22 -10.42 25.31
C LEU A 139 2.35 -10.75 26.29
N ASP A 140 3.01 -11.88 26.08
CA ASP A 140 4.28 -12.15 26.73
C ASP A 140 5.40 -11.41 25.99
N TYR A 141 5.65 -10.17 26.38
CA TYR A 141 6.67 -9.33 25.75
C TYR A 141 8.10 -9.89 25.84
N PRO A 142 8.54 -10.54 26.92
CA PRO A 142 9.84 -11.22 26.96
C PRO A 142 9.98 -12.25 25.84
N SER A 143 9.00 -13.13 25.66
CA SER A 143 9.01 -14.11 24.57
C SER A 143 8.87 -13.45 23.19
N TYR A 144 8.03 -12.43 23.09
CA TYR A 144 7.83 -11.68 21.86
C TYR A 144 9.08 -10.94 21.38
N ASN A 145 9.87 -10.41 22.31
CA ASN A 145 11.14 -9.75 22.03
C ASN A 145 12.34 -10.70 22.03
N SER A 146 12.12 -12.00 22.19
CA SER A 146 13.19 -12.98 22.03
C SER A 146 13.49 -13.18 20.54
N TRP A 147 14.76 -13.16 20.22
CA TRP A 147 15.25 -13.26 18.85
C TRP A 147 16.20 -14.44 18.76
N ALA A 148 15.92 -15.38 17.86
CA ALA A 148 16.87 -16.46 17.60
C ALA A 148 18.18 -15.89 17.04
N PRO A 149 19.35 -16.38 17.48
CA PRO A 149 20.62 -16.01 16.88
C PRO A 149 20.64 -16.38 15.39
N GLY A 150 21.13 -15.48 14.56
CA GLY A 150 21.31 -15.77 13.12
C GLY A 150 20.14 -15.42 12.20
N ASP A 151 18.99 -14.99 12.72
CA ASP A 151 17.78 -14.70 11.90
C ASP A 151 17.82 -13.33 11.18
N TRP A 152 18.99 -12.78 11.01
CA TRP A 152 19.14 -11.52 10.28
C TRP A 152 19.10 -11.74 8.78
N THR A 153 18.20 -11.04 8.13
CA THR A 153 18.20 -10.91 6.67
C THR A 153 18.93 -9.63 6.29
N TYR A 154 19.83 -9.74 5.35
CA TYR A 154 20.67 -8.66 4.89
C TYR A 154 20.23 -8.19 3.51
N GLY A 155 20.23 -6.88 3.30
CA GLY A 155 20.03 -6.24 2.01
C GLY A 155 20.92 -5.00 1.92
N ASP A 156 21.47 -4.74 0.77
CA ASP A 156 22.39 -3.64 0.56
C ASP A 156 22.27 -3.06 -0.84
N GLY A 157 22.70 -1.82 -1.00
CA GLY A 157 22.73 -1.18 -2.29
C GLY A 157 23.32 0.21 -2.31
N PRO A 158 23.95 0.58 -3.44
CA PRO A 158 24.46 1.93 -3.65
C PRO A 158 23.35 2.90 -4.05
N THR A 159 23.50 4.14 -3.62
CA THR A 159 22.76 5.30 -4.12
C THR A 159 23.76 6.27 -4.73
N ARG A 160 23.52 6.69 -5.95
CA ARG A 160 24.39 7.63 -6.68
C ARG A 160 23.58 8.81 -7.13
N THR A 161 24.18 10.00 -7.06
CA THR A 161 23.60 11.21 -7.61
C THR A 161 24.64 11.97 -8.40
N ALA A 162 24.22 12.51 -9.52
CA ALA A 162 25.03 13.43 -10.32
C ALA A 162 24.13 14.54 -10.85
N GLY A 163 24.52 15.78 -10.66
CA GLY A 163 23.77 16.94 -11.10
C GLY A 163 24.67 18.10 -11.47
N ILE A 164 24.13 19.02 -12.21
CA ILE A 164 24.80 20.26 -12.60
C ILE A 164 23.77 21.40 -12.67
N VAL A 165 24.17 22.56 -12.18
CA VAL A 165 23.48 23.83 -12.42
C VAL A 165 24.41 24.72 -13.24
N ILE A 166 23.90 25.27 -14.34
CA ILE A 166 24.61 26.20 -15.20
C ILE A 166 23.84 27.52 -15.20
N ARG A 167 24.51 28.60 -14.87
CA ARG A 167 23.98 29.98 -14.86
C ARG A 167 24.67 30.82 -15.92
N PRO A 168 24.18 30.83 -17.16
CA PRO A 168 24.77 31.66 -18.22
C PRO A 168 24.76 33.14 -17.86
N VAL A 169 23.68 33.58 -17.22
CA VAL A 169 23.50 34.92 -16.63
C VAL A 169 22.90 34.78 -15.23
N ARG A 170 23.01 35.82 -14.39
CA ARG A 170 22.47 35.81 -13.01
C ARG A 170 20.97 35.48 -12.96
N ALA A 171 20.23 35.94 -13.95
CA ALA A 171 18.78 35.77 -14.00
C ALA A 171 18.31 34.40 -14.49
N LEU A 172 19.20 33.57 -15.07
CA LEU A 172 18.83 32.31 -15.71
C LEU A 172 19.73 31.18 -15.21
N GLY A 173 19.12 30.12 -14.69
CA GLY A 173 19.76 28.87 -14.35
C GLY A 173 19.13 27.69 -15.09
N LEU A 174 19.97 26.82 -15.62
CA LEU A 174 19.60 25.53 -16.19
C LEU A 174 20.11 24.44 -15.25
N TYR A 175 19.34 23.43 -15.02
CA TYR A 175 19.79 22.32 -14.19
C TYR A 175 19.41 20.97 -14.77
N TRP A 176 20.26 20.01 -14.48
CA TRP A 176 20.03 18.60 -14.74
C TRP A 176 20.51 17.79 -13.54
N ASN A 177 19.74 16.76 -13.19
CA ASN A 177 20.09 15.80 -12.14
C ASN A 177 19.70 14.40 -12.54
N LYS A 178 20.51 13.42 -12.17
CA LYS A 178 20.22 11.99 -12.19
C LYS A 178 20.55 11.42 -10.83
N SER A 179 19.63 10.67 -10.25
CA SER A 179 19.84 9.98 -8.98
C SER A 179 19.28 8.57 -9.04
N ASP A 180 19.97 7.67 -8.37
CA ASP A 180 19.44 6.36 -8.02
C ASP A 180 18.95 6.42 -6.59
N SER A 181 18.08 5.50 -6.20
CA SER A 181 17.67 5.31 -4.81
C SER A 181 17.55 3.83 -4.52
N PHE A 182 18.02 3.43 -3.37
CA PHE A 182 17.86 2.10 -2.82
C PHE A 182 16.92 2.15 -1.62
N ARG A 183 16.01 1.18 -1.53
CA ARG A 183 15.10 1.07 -0.39
C ARG A 183 15.09 -0.37 0.11
N PRO A 184 15.69 -0.63 1.28
CA PRO A 184 15.57 -1.95 1.90
C PRO A 184 14.12 -2.35 2.09
N SER A 185 13.79 -3.58 1.80
CA SER A 185 12.44 -4.12 1.97
C SER A 185 12.45 -5.37 2.85
N THR A 186 11.31 -5.65 3.46
CA THR A 186 11.13 -6.95 4.13
C THR A 186 11.32 -8.06 3.10
N PRO A 187 12.17 -9.06 3.37
CA PRO A 187 12.43 -10.15 2.45
C PRO A 187 11.16 -10.84 2.01
N ARG A 188 11.05 -11.03 0.71
CA ARG A 188 9.96 -11.76 0.05
C ARG A 188 10.54 -12.75 -0.94
N GLN A 189 9.77 -13.76 -1.25
CA GLN A 189 10.17 -14.85 -2.10
C GLN A 189 9.19 -14.98 -3.27
N ASP A 190 9.73 -15.17 -4.48
CA ASP A 190 8.95 -15.42 -5.67
C ASP A 190 8.50 -16.90 -5.76
N LEU A 191 7.86 -17.25 -6.88
CA LEU A 191 7.45 -18.62 -7.17
C LEU A 191 8.60 -19.61 -7.27
N TYR A 192 9.81 -19.14 -7.61
CA TYR A 192 11.02 -19.96 -7.76
C TYR A 192 11.81 -20.10 -6.45
N LEU A 193 11.22 -19.72 -5.31
CA LEU A 193 11.87 -19.67 -4.00
C LEU A 193 13.11 -18.75 -3.97
N LYS A 194 13.16 -17.78 -4.88
CA LYS A 194 14.23 -16.80 -4.90
C LYS A 194 13.78 -15.55 -4.14
N ARG A 195 14.68 -15.00 -3.34
CA ARG A 195 14.46 -13.70 -2.71
C ARG A 195 14.23 -12.65 -3.81
N LEU A 196 13.16 -11.88 -3.67
CA LEU A 196 12.94 -10.70 -4.50
C LEU A 196 14.01 -9.66 -4.20
N PRO A 197 14.55 -9.01 -5.24
CA PRO A 197 15.48 -7.91 -5.04
C PRO A 197 14.82 -6.75 -4.29
N ASP A 198 15.64 -5.98 -3.59
CA ASP A 198 15.15 -4.78 -2.93
C ASP A 198 14.74 -3.71 -3.97
N PRO A 199 13.68 -2.95 -3.70
CA PRO A 199 13.23 -1.90 -4.58
C PRO A 199 14.31 -0.85 -4.82
N ASN A 200 14.50 -0.48 -6.05
CA ASN A 200 15.36 0.62 -6.44
C ASN A 200 14.62 1.63 -7.31
N GLY A 201 15.13 2.85 -7.33
CA GLY A 201 14.57 3.91 -8.13
C GLY A 201 15.64 4.62 -8.95
N VAL A 202 15.27 5.07 -10.13
CA VAL A 202 16.12 5.93 -10.97
C VAL A 202 15.32 7.17 -11.32
N GLY A 203 15.80 8.33 -10.88
CA GLY A 203 15.22 9.62 -11.16
C GLY A 203 16.08 10.44 -12.11
N LYS A 204 15.43 11.19 -12.99
CA LYS A 204 16.05 12.24 -13.82
C LYS A 204 15.19 13.47 -13.76
N ASP A 205 15.82 14.59 -13.46
CA ASP A 205 15.20 15.91 -13.41
C ASP A 205 15.98 16.87 -14.27
N PHE A 206 15.29 17.72 -14.99
CA PHE A 206 15.90 18.84 -15.67
C PHE A 206 14.93 20.00 -15.75
N GLY A 207 15.46 21.19 -15.72
CA GLY A 207 14.61 22.36 -15.74
C GLY A 207 15.35 23.68 -15.85
N VAL A 208 14.54 24.70 -15.74
CA VAL A 208 14.93 26.10 -15.89
C VAL A 208 14.50 26.86 -14.64
N MET A 209 15.38 27.71 -14.15
CA MET A 209 15.11 28.66 -13.07
C MET A 209 15.36 30.07 -13.58
N MET A 210 14.47 30.98 -13.26
CA MET A 210 14.64 32.41 -13.60
C MET A 210 14.40 33.27 -12.36
N SER A 211 15.21 34.30 -12.20
CA SER A 211 15.04 35.33 -11.19
C SER A 211 14.96 36.69 -11.90
N LEU A 212 13.81 37.34 -11.81
CA LEU A 212 13.47 38.53 -12.56
C LEU A 212 13.08 39.68 -11.61
N PHE A 213 13.12 40.92 -12.11
CA PHE A 213 12.71 42.11 -11.36
C PHE A 213 13.44 42.27 -10.03
N GLN A 214 14.78 42.13 -10.04
CA GLN A 214 15.60 42.21 -8.82
C GLN A 214 15.14 41.19 -7.75
N ASP A 215 14.98 39.92 -8.18
CA ASP A 215 14.56 38.77 -7.37
C ASP A 215 13.12 38.82 -6.81
N ARG A 216 12.31 39.80 -7.30
CA ARG A 216 10.88 39.81 -6.92
C ARG A 216 10.06 38.71 -7.54
N LEU A 217 10.46 38.21 -8.72
CA LEU A 217 9.80 37.10 -9.39
C LEU A 217 10.80 35.96 -9.61
N SER A 218 10.56 34.84 -8.94
CA SER A 218 11.27 33.60 -9.17
C SER A 218 10.36 32.61 -9.89
N LEU A 219 10.83 32.08 -11.01
CA LEU A 219 10.14 31.06 -11.79
C LEU A 219 10.99 29.80 -11.82
N ARG A 220 10.34 28.66 -11.73
CA ARG A 220 10.97 27.35 -11.90
C ARG A 220 10.08 26.48 -12.76
N PHE A 221 10.66 25.89 -13.78
CA PHE A 221 10.02 24.84 -14.58
C PHE A 221 10.87 23.59 -14.47
N ASN A 222 10.25 22.47 -14.11
CA ASN A 222 10.87 21.18 -13.95
C ASN A 222 10.17 20.12 -14.79
N ARG A 223 10.95 19.24 -15.39
CA ARG A 223 10.47 17.98 -15.96
C ARG A 223 11.19 16.84 -15.24
N TYR A 224 10.41 15.86 -14.75
CA TYR A 224 10.97 14.72 -14.10
C TYR A 224 10.50 13.40 -14.74
N ILE A 225 11.36 12.38 -14.62
CA ILE A 225 11.07 11.00 -14.96
C ILE A 225 11.68 10.15 -13.85
N THR A 226 10.84 9.38 -13.16
CA THR A 226 11.27 8.48 -12.08
C THR A 226 10.73 7.09 -12.36
N ARG A 227 11.62 6.11 -12.39
CA ARG A 227 11.26 4.69 -12.43
C ARG A 227 11.49 4.10 -11.06
N GLN A 228 10.50 3.38 -10.56
CA GLN A 228 10.67 2.47 -9.44
C GLN A 228 10.62 1.05 -9.99
N LEU A 229 11.68 0.31 -9.72
CA LEU A 229 11.84 -1.05 -10.16
C LEU A 229 11.67 -2.00 -8.99
N GLN A 230 11.11 -3.17 -9.25
CA GLN A 230 11.01 -4.27 -8.29
C GLN A 230 10.26 -3.90 -7.00
N THR A 231 9.26 -3.02 -7.13
CA THR A 231 8.45 -2.61 -5.99
C THR A 231 7.48 -3.72 -5.60
N PRO A 232 7.52 -4.22 -4.36
CA PRO A 232 6.57 -5.23 -3.90
C PRO A 232 5.14 -4.74 -4.02
N ASN A 233 4.28 -5.53 -4.66
CA ASN A 233 2.88 -5.21 -4.85
C ASN A 233 1.99 -6.26 -4.19
N GLY A 234 1.11 -5.83 -3.27
CA GLY A 234 0.20 -6.71 -2.54
C GLY A 234 -0.77 -7.50 -3.43
N PRO A 235 -1.48 -6.89 -4.39
CA PRO A 235 -2.32 -7.61 -5.34
C PRO A 235 -1.57 -8.71 -6.10
N SER A 236 -0.38 -8.40 -6.63
CA SER A 236 0.45 -9.39 -7.36
C SER A 236 0.94 -10.51 -6.43
N ALA A 237 1.29 -10.20 -5.18
CA ALA A 237 1.67 -11.21 -4.18
C ALA A 237 0.53 -12.20 -3.88
N THR A 238 -0.73 -11.77 -3.93
CA THR A 238 -1.88 -12.66 -3.77
C THR A 238 -1.92 -13.74 -4.85
N PHE A 239 -1.52 -13.41 -6.08
CA PHE A 239 -1.46 -14.40 -7.16
C PHE A 239 -0.34 -15.41 -6.98
N VAL A 240 0.79 -15.02 -6.39
CA VAL A 240 1.85 -15.96 -6.00
C VAL A 240 1.29 -17.04 -5.08
N SER A 241 0.57 -16.67 -4.03
CA SER A 241 -0.05 -17.61 -3.12
C SER A 241 -1.08 -18.52 -3.83
N ARG A 242 -1.91 -17.95 -4.70
CA ARG A 242 -2.92 -18.72 -5.46
C ARG A 242 -2.30 -19.72 -6.42
N ILE A 243 -1.23 -19.33 -7.12
CA ILE A 243 -0.52 -20.23 -8.03
C ILE A 243 0.17 -21.36 -7.26
N ARG A 244 0.84 -21.02 -6.16
CA ARG A 244 1.47 -22.04 -5.30
C ARG A 244 0.48 -23.03 -4.72
N ARG A 245 -0.72 -22.58 -4.39
CA ARG A 245 -1.81 -23.39 -3.87
C ARG A 245 -2.24 -24.53 -4.80
N MET A 246 -2.01 -24.39 -6.11
CA MET A 246 -2.29 -25.47 -7.05
C MET A 246 -1.30 -26.62 -6.90
N ASP A 247 -0.03 -26.31 -6.66
CA ASP A 247 1.04 -27.31 -6.57
C ASP A 247 1.30 -27.76 -5.12
N PHE A 248 1.36 -26.84 -4.15
CA PHE A 248 1.99 -27.10 -2.84
C PHE A 248 1.03 -26.91 -1.66
N THR A 249 1.25 -27.70 -0.61
CA THR A 249 0.54 -27.57 0.67
C THR A 249 1.13 -26.46 1.55
N ASN A 250 2.38 -26.11 1.33
CA ASN A 250 3.13 -25.04 2.05
C ASN A 250 3.11 -23.69 1.31
N TYR A 251 2.04 -23.41 0.58
CA TYR A 251 1.95 -22.21 -0.27
C TYR A 251 1.91 -20.89 0.49
N ASN A 252 1.58 -20.93 1.75
CA ASN A 252 1.59 -19.76 2.61
C ASN A 252 1.84 -20.19 4.06
N ALA A 253 2.94 -19.76 4.64
CA ALA A 253 3.28 -20.02 6.03
C ALA A 253 2.24 -19.43 7.02
N ASP A 254 1.48 -18.44 6.57
CA ASP A 254 0.52 -17.70 7.39
C ASP A 254 -0.92 -18.26 7.33
N SER A 255 -1.19 -19.26 6.49
CA SER A 255 -2.55 -19.73 6.32
C SER A 255 -2.82 -21.03 7.08
N ASN A 256 -3.68 -20.92 8.08
CA ASN A 256 -4.44 -22.06 8.61
C ASN A 256 -5.55 -22.55 7.64
N SER A 257 -5.60 -22.02 6.41
CA SER A 257 -6.54 -22.48 5.41
C SER A 257 -6.08 -23.85 4.93
N GLY A 258 -6.92 -24.84 5.09
CA GLY A 258 -6.68 -26.21 4.61
C GLY A 258 -6.29 -26.22 3.13
N THR A 259 -5.63 -27.28 2.73
CA THR A 259 -5.29 -27.54 1.32
C THR A 259 -6.56 -27.70 0.50
N ASP A 260 -6.54 -27.18 -0.73
CA ASP A 260 -7.63 -27.46 -1.65
C ASP A 260 -7.66 -28.96 -2.01
N PRO A 261 -8.83 -29.53 -2.24
CA PRO A 261 -8.93 -30.93 -2.61
C PRO A 261 -8.11 -31.31 -3.84
N PHE A 262 -7.89 -30.37 -4.74
CA PHE A 262 -7.13 -30.56 -5.99
C PHE A 262 -5.63 -30.27 -5.85
N THR A 263 -5.12 -29.79 -4.71
CA THR A 263 -3.69 -29.47 -4.57
C THR A 263 -2.84 -30.67 -4.97
N LEU A 264 -1.97 -30.47 -5.98
CA LEU A 264 -1.26 -31.57 -6.64
C LEU A 264 -0.40 -32.40 -5.67
N GLN A 265 0.29 -31.75 -4.75
CA GLN A 265 1.11 -32.41 -3.72
C GLN A 265 0.25 -33.38 -2.87
N THR A 266 -0.94 -32.96 -2.45
CA THR A 266 -1.86 -33.78 -1.66
C THR A 266 -2.38 -34.97 -2.46
N VAL A 267 -2.82 -34.69 -3.69
CA VAL A 267 -3.39 -35.71 -4.57
C VAL A 267 -2.32 -36.74 -4.97
N ALA A 268 -1.14 -36.29 -5.36
CA ALA A 268 -0.02 -37.19 -5.72
C ALA A 268 0.45 -38.01 -4.52
N ALA A 269 0.47 -37.44 -3.30
CA ALA A 269 0.79 -38.21 -2.11
C ALA A 269 -0.23 -39.32 -1.85
N GLY A 270 -1.52 -39.03 -2.07
CA GLY A 270 -2.58 -40.06 -1.98
C GLY A 270 -2.38 -41.19 -2.99
N TRP A 271 -2.02 -40.89 -4.23
CA TRP A 271 -1.72 -41.94 -5.23
C TRP A 271 -0.54 -42.80 -4.83
N VAL A 272 0.57 -42.22 -4.41
CA VAL A 272 1.77 -42.94 -3.97
C VAL A 272 1.49 -43.82 -2.76
N GLN A 273 0.71 -43.33 -1.80
CA GLN A 273 0.32 -44.10 -0.63
C GLN A 273 -0.63 -45.25 -0.96
N ALA A 274 -1.61 -45.01 -1.82
CA ALA A 274 -2.54 -46.05 -2.27
C ALA A 274 -1.81 -47.18 -3.02
N GLU A 275 -0.88 -46.85 -3.89
CA GLU A 275 -0.08 -47.85 -4.60
C GLU A 275 0.79 -48.68 -3.63
N ALA A 276 1.46 -48.03 -2.65
CA ALA A 276 2.25 -48.73 -1.66
C ALA A 276 1.40 -49.65 -0.78
N ALA A 277 0.20 -49.19 -0.37
CA ALA A 277 -0.74 -49.98 0.38
C ALA A 277 -1.22 -51.22 -0.39
N ALA A 278 -1.50 -51.07 -1.69
CA ALA A 278 -1.85 -52.20 -2.56
C ALA A 278 -0.74 -53.26 -2.69
N GLN A 279 0.51 -52.83 -2.53
CA GLN A 279 1.71 -53.68 -2.50
C GLN A 279 2.08 -54.20 -1.10
N GLY A 280 1.27 -53.88 -0.07
CA GLY A 280 1.55 -54.24 1.33
C GLY A 280 2.85 -53.60 1.88
N ARG A 281 3.28 -52.47 1.34
CA ARG A 281 4.56 -51.86 1.63
C ARG A 281 4.39 -50.53 2.40
N ALA A 282 5.21 -50.31 3.42
CA ALA A 282 5.32 -49.03 4.08
C ALA A 282 6.32 -48.12 3.33
N LEU A 283 6.02 -46.85 3.26
CA LEU A 283 6.88 -45.82 2.65
C LEU A 283 7.61 -45.04 3.75
N SER A 284 8.88 -44.74 3.53
CA SER A 284 9.55 -43.71 4.31
C SER A 284 9.07 -42.31 3.88
N ALA A 285 9.22 -41.32 4.77
CA ALA A 285 8.86 -39.94 4.46
C ALA A 285 9.65 -39.40 3.24
N ASP A 286 10.92 -39.71 3.15
CA ASP A 286 11.79 -39.27 2.04
C ASP A 286 11.42 -39.96 0.73
N GLU A 287 11.08 -41.26 0.76
CA GLU A 287 10.58 -41.96 -0.43
C GLU A 287 9.28 -41.36 -0.93
N LEU A 288 8.33 -41.10 -0.04
CA LEU A 288 7.07 -40.44 -0.38
C LEU A 288 7.34 -39.09 -1.05
N LYS A 289 8.18 -38.23 -0.44
CA LYS A 289 8.54 -36.93 -1.00
C LYS A 289 9.18 -37.04 -2.39
N ASN A 290 10.17 -37.90 -2.54
CA ASN A 290 10.86 -38.07 -3.82
C ASN A 290 9.90 -38.50 -4.93
N ARG A 291 8.98 -39.45 -4.64
CA ARG A 291 7.99 -39.91 -5.61
C ARG A 291 6.95 -38.84 -5.94
N VAL A 292 6.49 -38.09 -4.95
CA VAL A 292 5.58 -36.94 -5.15
C VAL A 292 6.25 -35.88 -6.02
N ALA A 293 7.50 -35.48 -5.72
CA ALA A 293 8.25 -34.52 -6.49
C ALA A 293 8.45 -34.97 -7.95
N ALA A 294 8.69 -36.26 -8.17
CA ALA A 294 8.83 -36.85 -9.51
C ALA A 294 7.49 -36.76 -10.31
N ILE A 295 6.35 -37.05 -9.69
CA ILE A 295 5.02 -36.89 -10.30
C ILE A 295 4.77 -35.42 -10.65
N MET A 296 5.06 -34.53 -9.72
CA MET A 296 4.88 -33.09 -9.88
C MET A 296 5.87 -32.46 -10.86
N LYS A 297 6.95 -33.17 -11.22
CA LYS A 297 8.08 -32.65 -12.00
C LYS A 297 8.67 -31.38 -11.43
N VAL A 298 8.92 -31.38 -10.13
CA VAL A 298 9.57 -30.29 -9.38
C VAL A 298 10.74 -30.83 -8.55
N PRO A 299 11.77 -30.02 -8.26
CA PRO A 299 12.79 -30.39 -7.29
C PRO A 299 12.21 -30.64 -5.89
N VAL A 300 12.71 -31.63 -5.16
CA VAL A 300 12.22 -32.00 -3.81
C VAL A 300 12.23 -30.82 -2.85
N LYS A 301 13.19 -29.90 -2.95
CA LYS A 301 13.28 -28.71 -2.11
C LYS A 301 11.99 -27.85 -2.10
N TYR A 302 11.20 -27.87 -3.17
CA TYR A 302 9.92 -27.14 -3.20
C TYR A 302 8.88 -27.72 -2.27
N LEU A 303 9.00 -28.98 -1.88
CA LEU A 303 8.12 -29.65 -0.93
C LEU A 303 8.55 -29.41 0.53
N ASP A 304 9.84 -29.15 0.76
CA ASP A 304 10.44 -29.02 2.09
C ASP A 304 10.52 -27.57 2.58
N GLU A 305 10.84 -26.65 1.67
CA GLU A 305 11.01 -25.25 2.06
C GLU A 305 9.66 -24.58 2.32
N PRO A 306 9.39 -24.16 3.57
CA PRO A 306 8.22 -23.35 3.83
C PRO A 306 8.36 -22.04 3.05
N ALA A 307 7.33 -21.68 2.30
CA ALA A 307 7.30 -20.36 1.70
C ALA A 307 7.19 -19.32 2.81
N PHE A 308 8.28 -18.62 3.10
CA PHE A 308 8.13 -17.39 3.87
C PHE A 308 7.56 -16.31 2.92
N SER A 309 6.85 -15.36 3.44
CA SER A 309 6.26 -14.21 2.76
C SER A 309 6.32 -14.20 1.21
N ASN A 310 5.27 -14.73 0.57
CA ASN A 310 5.14 -14.70 -0.89
C ASN A 310 5.16 -13.26 -1.41
N GLY A 311 5.80 -13.03 -2.54
CA GLY A 311 5.92 -11.73 -3.15
C GLY A 311 5.91 -11.76 -4.66
N ALA A 312 5.51 -10.65 -5.24
CA ALA A 312 5.72 -10.31 -6.63
C ALA A 312 6.15 -8.86 -6.72
N ALA A 313 6.85 -8.51 -7.77
CA ALA A 313 7.37 -7.17 -7.94
C ALA A 313 6.84 -6.54 -9.22
N ASP A 314 6.49 -5.26 -9.13
CA ASP A 314 6.02 -4.45 -10.24
C ASP A 314 7.00 -3.30 -10.49
N ASP A 315 7.11 -2.90 -11.74
CA ASP A 315 7.82 -1.68 -12.13
C ASP A 315 6.81 -0.56 -12.39
N THR A 316 7.16 0.63 -11.94
CA THR A 316 6.32 1.81 -12.16
C THR A 316 7.15 2.96 -12.72
N LEU A 317 6.51 3.73 -13.60
CA LEU A 317 7.04 4.95 -14.19
C LEU A 317 6.23 6.15 -13.75
N ALA A 318 6.85 7.08 -13.05
CA ALA A 318 6.28 8.40 -12.78
C ALA A 318 6.97 9.45 -13.66
N ARG A 319 6.18 10.30 -14.32
CA ARG A 319 6.69 11.41 -15.14
C ARG A 319 5.79 12.61 -15.06
N GLY A 320 6.38 13.77 -15.22
CA GLY A 320 5.57 14.98 -15.16
C GLY A 320 6.33 16.25 -15.43
N PHE A 321 5.58 17.32 -15.31
CA PHE A 321 6.06 18.70 -15.37
C PHE A 321 5.59 19.43 -14.12
N GLU A 322 6.43 20.31 -13.60
CA GLU A 322 6.12 21.17 -12.48
C GLU A 322 6.51 22.61 -12.84
N PHE A 323 5.61 23.52 -12.57
CA PHE A 323 5.84 24.96 -12.68
C PHE A 323 5.61 25.59 -11.33
N GLU A 324 6.55 26.39 -10.89
CA GLU A 324 6.48 27.20 -9.68
C GLU A 324 6.79 28.66 -10.01
N ALA A 325 5.96 29.55 -9.49
CA ALA A 325 6.19 30.99 -9.52
C ALA A 325 6.04 31.56 -8.10
N ASN A 326 7.06 32.28 -7.63
CA ASN A 326 7.01 33.09 -6.42
C ASN A 326 7.16 34.55 -6.82
N PHE A 327 6.17 35.35 -6.52
CA PHE A 327 6.14 36.76 -6.90
C PHE A 327 5.85 37.65 -5.70
N ASN A 328 6.74 38.58 -5.44
CA ASN A 328 6.62 39.60 -4.41
C ASN A 328 6.49 40.98 -5.07
N PRO A 329 5.28 41.36 -5.54
CA PRO A 329 5.07 42.64 -6.24
C PRO A 329 5.53 43.83 -5.40
N THR A 330 5.27 43.75 -4.10
CA THR A 330 5.67 44.74 -3.10
C THR A 330 6.27 44.07 -1.86
N LYS A 331 6.84 44.85 -0.96
CA LYS A 331 7.31 44.35 0.34
C LYS A 331 6.19 43.77 1.22
N SER A 332 4.94 44.11 0.92
CA SER A 332 3.77 43.72 1.72
C SER A 332 2.95 42.59 1.08
N TRP A 333 3.20 42.23 -0.18
CA TRP A 333 2.40 41.26 -0.91
C TRP A 333 3.25 40.13 -1.46
N SER A 334 2.88 38.89 -1.16
CA SER A 334 3.49 37.69 -1.69
C SER A 334 2.45 36.81 -2.38
N LEU A 335 2.83 36.28 -3.53
CA LEU A 335 2.06 35.37 -4.35
C LEU A 335 2.89 34.12 -4.65
N LYS A 336 2.28 32.96 -4.56
CA LYS A 336 2.89 31.69 -4.95
C LYS A 336 1.92 30.89 -5.81
N VAL A 337 2.42 30.40 -6.94
CA VAL A 337 1.66 29.52 -7.86
C VAL A 337 2.46 28.26 -8.07
N ASN A 338 1.82 27.12 -7.95
CA ASN A 338 2.37 25.83 -8.34
C ASN A 338 1.38 25.12 -9.25
N VAL A 339 1.86 24.63 -10.38
CA VAL A 339 1.08 23.82 -11.31
C VAL A 339 1.87 22.57 -11.61
N ALA A 340 1.23 21.41 -11.51
CA ALA A 340 1.85 20.14 -11.85
C ALA A 340 0.97 19.34 -12.82
N LYS A 341 1.63 18.72 -13.79
CA LYS A 341 1.09 17.60 -14.57
C LYS A 341 1.86 16.36 -14.21
N GLN A 342 1.18 15.33 -13.72
CA GLN A 342 1.81 14.09 -13.27
C GLN A 342 1.10 12.87 -13.85
N GLN A 343 1.88 11.84 -14.14
CA GLN A 343 1.39 10.53 -14.57
C GLN A 343 2.20 9.47 -13.84
N THR A 344 1.53 8.48 -13.30
CA THR A 344 2.17 7.26 -12.78
C THR A 344 1.58 6.08 -13.53
N LEU A 345 2.41 5.34 -14.22
CA LEU A 345 2.04 4.21 -15.06
C LEU A 345 2.56 2.92 -14.43
N ASN A 346 1.82 1.83 -14.59
CA ASN A 346 2.37 0.51 -14.39
C ASN A 346 3.19 0.15 -15.65
N GLU A 347 4.50 -0.08 -15.53
CA GLU A 347 5.33 -0.48 -16.68
C GLU A 347 5.34 -1.99 -16.87
N ARG A 348 5.45 -2.72 -15.78
CA ARG A 348 5.56 -4.18 -15.80
C ARG A 348 4.95 -4.75 -14.52
N ILE A 349 4.01 -5.65 -14.66
CA ILE A 349 3.28 -6.25 -13.55
C ILE A 349 3.65 -7.73 -13.46
N ALA A 350 4.40 -8.09 -12.41
CA ALA A 350 4.75 -9.44 -12.00
C ALA A 350 4.99 -10.42 -13.17
N PRO A 351 6.00 -10.17 -14.03
CA PRO A 351 6.24 -10.98 -15.24
C PRO A 351 6.57 -12.44 -14.92
N GLU A 352 7.15 -12.69 -13.76
CA GLU A 352 7.51 -14.01 -13.26
C GLU A 352 6.28 -14.92 -13.03
N LEU A 353 5.13 -14.33 -12.75
CA LEU A 353 3.89 -15.11 -12.59
C LEU A 353 3.46 -15.77 -13.91
N GLN A 354 3.53 -15.01 -15.00
CA GLN A 354 3.19 -15.55 -16.31
C GLN A 354 4.20 -16.59 -16.77
N GLN A 355 5.48 -16.34 -16.49
CA GLN A 355 6.55 -17.29 -16.83
C GLN A 355 6.30 -18.63 -16.11
N TRP A 356 6.05 -18.61 -14.80
CA TRP A 356 5.75 -19.82 -14.03
C TRP A 356 4.53 -20.58 -14.60
N VAL A 357 3.43 -19.86 -14.86
CA VAL A 357 2.23 -20.49 -15.43
C VAL A 357 2.54 -21.12 -16.78
N ASN A 358 3.30 -20.46 -17.65
CA ASN A 358 3.70 -21.00 -18.96
C ASN A 358 4.56 -22.28 -18.85
N GLU A 359 5.44 -22.33 -17.85
CA GLU A 359 6.27 -23.50 -17.57
C GLU A 359 5.48 -24.65 -16.95
N ARG A 360 4.54 -24.34 -16.04
CA ARG A 360 3.79 -25.34 -15.30
C ARG A 360 2.56 -25.88 -16.03
N LEU A 361 1.89 -25.07 -16.83
CA LEU A 361 0.64 -25.46 -17.50
C LEU A 361 0.76 -26.74 -18.34
N PRO A 362 1.79 -26.91 -19.20
CA PRO A 362 1.99 -28.17 -19.93
C PRO A 362 2.20 -29.37 -19.00
N VAL A 363 2.90 -29.16 -17.87
CA VAL A 363 3.14 -30.21 -16.88
C VAL A 363 1.82 -30.60 -16.21
N TRP A 364 1.02 -29.62 -15.73
CA TRP A 364 -0.27 -29.87 -15.11
C TRP A 364 -1.25 -30.62 -16.00
N GLN A 365 -1.28 -30.25 -17.29
CA GLN A 365 -2.15 -30.90 -18.29
C GLN A 365 -1.74 -32.34 -18.61
N ALA A 366 -0.44 -32.64 -18.49
CA ALA A 366 0.10 -33.96 -18.79
C ALA A 366 0.01 -34.97 -17.63
N ILE A 367 -0.33 -34.51 -16.41
CA ILE A 367 -0.44 -35.39 -15.24
C ILE A 367 -1.76 -36.18 -15.29
N ILE A 368 -1.62 -37.50 -15.30
CA ILE A 368 -2.74 -38.45 -15.30
C ILE A 368 -2.87 -39.05 -13.90
N ASP A 369 -4.07 -39.07 -13.36
CA ASP A 369 -4.42 -39.81 -12.16
C ASP A 369 -4.30 -41.31 -12.44
N PRO A 370 -3.39 -42.04 -11.78
CA PRO A 370 -3.15 -43.45 -12.04
C PRO A 370 -4.32 -44.33 -11.58
N THR A 371 -5.23 -43.84 -10.74
CA THR A 371 -6.37 -44.60 -10.24
C THR A 371 -7.57 -44.52 -11.17
N THR A 372 -7.76 -43.41 -11.85
CA THR A 372 -8.91 -43.13 -12.70
C THR A 372 -8.59 -43.09 -14.20
N GLY A 373 -7.32 -42.94 -14.55
CA GLY A 373 -6.86 -42.72 -15.93
C GLY A 373 -7.25 -41.37 -16.51
N LYS A 374 -7.73 -40.44 -15.68
CA LYS A 374 -8.17 -39.10 -16.11
C LYS A 374 -7.08 -38.04 -15.85
N PRO A 375 -7.06 -36.95 -16.63
CA PRO A 375 -6.16 -35.86 -16.36
C PRO A 375 -6.43 -35.20 -14.99
N TRP A 376 -5.39 -35.06 -14.15
CA TRP A 376 -5.51 -34.39 -12.88
C TRP A 376 -6.06 -32.95 -13.04
N PHE A 377 -5.58 -32.24 -14.03
CA PHE A 377 -5.85 -30.81 -14.20
C PHE A 377 -7.35 -30.49 -14.34
N THR A 378 -8.12 -31.36 -14.94
CA THR A 378 -9.57 -31.18 -15.18
C THR A 378 -10.46 -32.05 -14.30
N SER A 379 -9.88 -32.98 -13.53
CA SER A 379 -10.63 -33.83 -12.62
C SER A 379 -11.13 -33.06 -11.40
N ILE A 380 -12.33 -33.39 -10.93
CA ILE A 380 -12.92 -32.80 -9.73
C ILE A 380 -12.49 -33.62 -8.51
N TYR A 381 -11.96 -32.92 -7.50
CA TYR A 381 -11.57 -33.48 -6.21
C TYR A 381 -12.44 -32.89 -5.10
N GLY A 382 -12.75 -33.69 -4.10
CA GLY A 382 -13.63 -33.28 -2.99
C GLY A 382 -15.12 -33.44 -3.32
N THR A 383 -15.98 -32.97 -2.42
CA THR A 383 -17.43 -33.20 -2.44
C THR A 383 -18.25 -32.14 -3.17
N GLY A 384 -17.62 -31.06 -3.61
CA GLY A 384 -18.28 -29.94 -4.28
C GLY A 384 -18.34 -30.13 -5.78
N THR A 385 -19.37 -29.54 -6.41
CA THR A 385 -19.57 -29.60 -7.89
C THR A 385 -18.98 -28.38 -8.62
N SER A 386 -18.51 -27.36 -7.90
CA SER A 386 -17.95 -26.15 -8.50
C SER A 386 -16.54 -26.40 -9.05
N ALA A 387 -16.40 -26.34 -10.37
CA ALA A 387 -15.09 -26.46 -11.02
C ALA A 387 -14.08 -25.37 -10.52
N ALA A 388 -14.55 -24.18 -10.22
CA ALA A 388 -13.70 -23.11 -9.71
C ALA A 388 -13.11 -23.37 -8.31
N LEU A 389 -13.68 -24.32 -7.56
CA LEU A 389 -13.25 -24.66 -6.20
C LEU A 389 -12.68 -26.08 -6.07
N ASN A 390 -13.00 -26.97 -7.00
CA ASN A 390 -12.74 -28.41 -6.87
C ASN A 390 -11.86 -28.98 -7.98
N ASN A 391 -11.45 -28.20 -8.96
CA ASN A 391 -10.43 -28.64 -9.93
C ASN A 391 -9.42 -27.55 -10.24
N ALA A 392 -8.23 -27.97 -10.63
CA ALA A 392 -7.10 -27.07 -10.89
C ALA A 392 -7.36 -26.13 -12.07
N ALA A 393 -7.98 -26.60 -13.16
CA ALA A 393 -8.26 -25.79 -14.34
C ALA A 393 -9.26 -24.66 -14.05
N GLY A 394 -10.36 -24.99 -13.38
CA GLY A 394 -11.35 -23.99 -12.98
C GLY A 394 -10.78 -22.97 -12.00
N PHE A 395 -10.00 -23.43 -11.03
CA PHE A 395 -9.34 -22.56 -10.09
C PHE A 395 -8.34 -21.62 -10.79
N LEU A 396 -7.48 -22.15 -11.67
CA LEU A 396 -6.52 -21.34 -12.44
C LEU A 396 -7.25 -20.27 -13.26
N SER A 397 -8.31 -20.67 -13.97
CA SER A 397 -9.07 -19.75 -14.82
C SER A 397 -9.74 -18.63 -14.01
N ALA A 398 -10.48 -18.98 -12.96
CA ALA A 398 -11.30 -18.03 -12.19
C ALA A 398 -10.47 -17.17 -11.23
N ASN A 399 -9.48 -17.78 -10.54
CA ASN A 399 -8.78 -17.12 -9.43
C ASN A 399 -7.40 -16.59 -9.80
N VAL A 400 -6.86 -16.96 -10.95
CA VAL A 400 -5.51 -16.55 -11.38
C VAL A 400 -5.55 -15.88 -12.74
N THR A 401 -5.81 -16.63 -13.82
CA THR A 401 -5.62 -16.15 -15.19
C THR A 401 -6.48 -14.95 -15.53
N SER A 402 -7.78 -15.01 -15.26
CA SER A 402 -8.70 -13.89 -15.55
C SER A 402 -8.29 -12.62 -14.81
N GLN A 403 -7.92 -12.76 -13.55
CA GLN A 403 -7.57 -11.62 -12.69
C GLN A 403 -6.19 -11.05 -13.02
N ILE A 404 -5.19 -11.89 -13.29
CA ILE A 404 -3.87 -11.44 -13.75
C ILE A 404 -4.00 -10.72 -15.09
N ASN A 405 -4.77 -11.24 -16.04
CA ASN A 405 -4.99 -10.61 -17.32
C ASN A 405 -5.66 -9.24 -17.17
N GLN A 406 -6.65 -9.11 -16.28
CA GLN A 406 -7.24 -7.80 -15.96
C GLN A 406 -6.22 -6.83 -15.37
N LEU A 407 -5.39 -7.29 -14.45
CA LEU A 407 -4.36 -6.45 -13.83
C LEU A 407 -3.31 -6.04 -14.86
N ARG A 408 -2.79 -6.98 -15.65
CA ARG A 408 -1.78 -6.70 -16.69
C ARG A 408 -2.31 -5.84 -17.84
N ALA A 409 -3.61 -5.91 -18.13
CA ALA A 409 -4.22 -5.00 -19.09
C ALA A 409 -4.07 -3.52 -18.68
N THR A 410 -3.79 -3.24 -17.40
CA THR A 410 -3.50 -1.88 -16.92
C THR A 410 -2.03 -1.45 -17.16
N GLU A 411 -1.16 -2.30 -17.70
CA GLU A 411 0.20 -1.91 -18.08
C GLU A 411 0.17 -0.78 -19.11
N GLY A 412 1.01 0.21 -18.92
CA GLY A 412 1.03 1.43 -19.74
C GLY A 412 -0.11 2.42 -19.45
N GLN A 413 -1.06 2.08 -18.58
CA GLN A 413 -2.16 2.97 -18.19
C GLN A 413 -1.81 3.78 -16.95
N ILE A 414 -2.45 4.94 -16.80
CA ILE A 414 -2.31 5.76 -15.59
C ILE A 414 -2.97 5.01 -14.43
N ARG A 415 -2.24 4.91 -13.32
CA ARG A 415 -2.77 4.27 -12.11
C ARG A 415 -4.04 4.98 -11.64
N PRO A 416 -5.06 4.22 -11.20
CA PRO A 416 -6.26 4.80 -10.61
C PRO A 416 -5.93 5.77 -9.47
N GLN A 417 -6.82 6.73 -9.24
CA GLN A 417 -6.73 7.78 -8.23
C GLN A 417 -5.60 8.82 -8.44
N ILE A 418 -4.74 8.65 -9.45
CA ILE A 418 -3.78 9.69 -9.81
C ILE A 418 -4.50 10.80 -10.54
N ARG A 419 -4.50 11.99 -9.94
CA ARG A 419 -5.02 13.22 -10.56
C ARG A 419 -3.91 13.82 -11.41
N GLN A 420 -4.20 13.89 -12.71
CA GLN A 420 -3.18 14.25 -13.69
C GLN A 420 -2.72 15.70 -13.56
N TYR A 421 -3.64 16.62 -13.27
CA TYR A 421 -3.33 18.03 -13.10
C TYR A 421 -3.66 18.49 -11.69
N ARG A 422 -2.79 19.35 -11.15
CA ARG A 422 -2.97 20.04 -9.88
C ARG A 422 -2.49 21.47 -10.01
N ALA A 423 -3.19 22.39 -9.36
CA ALA A 423 -2.78 23.78 -9.28
C ALA A 423 -3.03 24.32 -7.87
N ASN A 424 -2.05 25.08 -7.37
CA ASN A 424 -2.17 25.77 -6.10
C ASN A 424 -1.83 27.24 -6.31
N PHE A 425 -2.65 28.10 -5.76
CA PHE A 425 -2.43 29.53 -5.68
C PHE A 425 -2.47 29.94 -4.21
N ILE A 426 -1.44 30.62 -3.74
CA ILE A 426 -1.34 31.11 -2.36
C ILE A 426 -1.03 32.59 -2.40
N THR A 427 -1.72 33.37 -1.57
CA THR A 427 -1.47 34.81 -1.43
C THR A 427 -1.44 35.19 0.04
N ASN A 428 -0.60 36.17 0.35
CA ASN A 428 -0.56 36.81 1.67
C ASN A 428 -0.25 38.30 1.50
N PHE A 429 -1.10 39.12 2.07
CA PHE A 429 -0.99 40.57 2.02
C PHE A 429 -0.93 41.14 3.44
N ARG A 430 0.12 41.93 3.72
CA ARG A 430 0.25 42.68 4.97
C ARG A 430 -0.48 44.00 4.82
N LEU A 431 -1.41 44.29 5.70
CA LEU A 431 -2.23 45.50 5.62
C LEU A 431 -1.42 46.79 5.77
N ALA A 432 -0.22 46.71 6.33
CA ALA A 432 0.74 47.84 6.32
C ALA A 432 1.10 48.36 4.92
N GLY A 433 0.80 47.60 3.87
CA GLY A 433 0.98 48.04 2.47
C GLY A 433 -0.07 49.00 1.95
N ILE A 434 -1.19 49.17 2.65
CA ILE A 434 -2.34 49.98 2.20
C ILE A 434 -2.88 50.92 3.28
N THR A 435 -2.45 50.82 4.53
CA THR A 435 -2.97 51.64 5.62
C THR A 435 -1.91 51.96 6.65
N GLU A 436 -1.91 53.21 7.15
CA GLU A 436 -1.09 53.67 8.27
C GLU A 436 -1.81 53.56 9.61
N GLN A 437 -3.07 53.16 9.62
CA GLN A 437 -3.85 53.02 10.84
C GLN A 437 -3.21 51.97 11.77
N LYS A 438 -2.83 52.40 12.99
CA LYS A 438 -2.01 51.62 13.95
C LYS A 438 -2.52 50.18 14.19
N PHE A 439 -3.82 49.99 14.24
CA PHE A 439 -4.42 48.68 14.45
C PHE A 439 -4.34 47.84 13.17
N LEU A 440 -4.83 48.30 12.04
CA LEU A 440 -4.91 47.53 10.79
C LEU A 440 -3.54 47.19 10.23
N LYS A 441 -2.52 48.08 10.31
CA LYS A 441 -1.18 47.80 9.77
C LYS A 441 -0.47 46.61 10.43
N ARG A 442 -0.94 46.17 11.60
CA ARG A 442 -0.43 44.98 12.30
C ARG A 442 -1.04 43.68 11.77
N GLY A 443 -2.05 43.78 10.93
CA GLY A 443 -2.77 42.65 10.33
C GLY A 443 -2.18 42.15 9.03
N ASN A 444 -2.45 40.92 8.72
CA ASN A 444 -2.26 40.35 7.39
C ASN A 444 -3.45 39.45 7.02
N VAL A 445 -3.76 39.43 5.73
CA VAL A 445 -4.83 38.62 5.15
C VAL A 445 -4.21 37.75 4.07
N GLY A 446 -4.60 36.51 4.02
CA GLY A 446 -4.10 35.58 3.01
C GLY A 446 -5.12 34.49 2.72
N GLY A 447 -4.75 33.66 1.79
CA GLY A 447 -5.54 32.49 1.44
C GLY A 447 -4.84 31.61 0.43
N ALA A 448 -5.43 30.47 0.21
CA ALA A 448 -4.99 29.52 -0.80
C ALA A 448 -6.17 28.96 -1.56
N VAL A 449 -5.94 28.73 -2.85
CA VAL A 449 -6.85 27.96 -3.71
C VAL A 449 -6.08 26.74 -4.17
N ARG A 450 -6.60 25.55 -3.92
CA ARG A 450 -6.05 24.28 -4.37
C ARG A 450 -7.04 23.64 -5.33
N TRP A 451 -6.60 23.38 -6.53
CA TRP A 451 -7.38 22.68 -7.53
C TRP A 451 -6.75 21.34 -7.88
N GLU A 452 -7.60 20.33 -8.01
CA GLU A 452 -7.25 19.00 -8.44
C GLU A 452 -8.17 18.56 -9.58
N ASP A 453 -7.59 18.00 -10.63
CA ASP A 453 -8.31 17.43 -11.77
C ASP A 453 -9.11 16.18 -11.37
N LYS A 454 -9.94 15.68 -12.29
CA LYS A 454 -10.60 14.38 -12.14
C LYS A 454 -9.59 13.25 -11.98
N GLY A 455 -9.97 12.21 -11.25
CA GLY A 455 -9.16 11.01 -11.06
C GLY A 455 -9.95 9.75 -11.41
N ALA A 456 -9.33 8.81 -12.13
CA ALA A 456 -9.97 7.54 -12.40
C ALA A 456 -10.13 6.74 -11.09
N ILE A 457 -11.31 6.17 -10.86
CA ILE A 457 -11.64 5.35 -9.70
C ILE A 457 -12.01 3.91 -10.08
N GLY A 458 -11.95 3.58 -11.36
CA GLY A 458 -12.23 2.28 -11.92
C GLY A 458 -12.38 2.35 -13.43
N TYR A 459 -12.79 1.25 -14.02
CA TYR A 459 -13.07 1.14 -15.45
C TYR A 459 -14.41 0.43 -15.64
N TYR A 460 -15.16 0.82 -16.66
CA TYR A 460 -16.35 0.09 -17.06
C TYR A 460 -16.00 -1.31 -17.55
N GLY A 461 -16.91 -2.26 -17.37
CA GLY A 461 -16.79 -3.58 -17.98
C GLY A 461 -16.98 -3.53 -19.49
N LYS A 462 -16.30 -4.41 -20.22
CA LYS A 462 -16.61 -4.63 -21.66
C LYS A 462 -17.97 -5.31 -21.83
N GLN A 463 -18.31 -6.22 -20.93
CA GLN A 463 -19.62 -6.84 -20.87
C GLN A 463 -20.58 -5.96 -20.08
N GLN A 464 -21.82 -5.89 -20.55
CA GLN A 464 -22.90 -5.17 -19.86
C GLN A 464 -23.79 -6.13 -19.06
N PRO A 465 -24.35 -5.70 -17.92
CA PRO A 465 -25.33 -6.49 -17.19
C PRO A 465 -26.48 -6.96 -18.12
N PRO A 466 -27.00 -8.19 -17.97
CA PRO A 466 -26.73 -9.16 -16.89
C PRO A 466 -25.47 -10.03 -17.08
N ALA A 467 -24.70 -9.83 -18.14
CA ALA A 467 -23.48 -10.62 -18.37
C ALA A 467 -22.42 -10.37 -17.29
N ILE A 468 -21.72 -11.42 -16.89
CA ILE A 468 -20.60 -11.30 -15.94
C ILE A 468 -19.43 -10.56 -16.61
N VAL A 469 -18.93 -9.53 -15.94
CA VAL A 469 -17.77 -8.79 -16.41
C VAL A 469 -16.51 -9.63 -16.20
N THR A 470 -15.88 -10.02 -17.30
CA THR A 470 -14.61 -10.77 -17.30
C THR A 470 -13.42 -9.91 -17.71
N SER A 471 -13.66 -8.70 -18.24
CA SER A 471 -12.61 -7.77 -18.64
C SER A 471 -13.07 -6.32 -18.55
N TYR A 472 -12.11 -5.44 -18.24
CA TYR A 472 -12.34 -4.00 -18.19
C TYR A 472 -12.16 -3.33 -19.55
N ASP A 473 -12.98 -2.30 -19.81
CA ASP A 473 -12.78 -1.40 -20.94
C ASP A 473 -11.88 -0.24 -20.51
N LEU A 474 -10.59 -0.36 -20.78
CA LEU A 474 -9.57 0.62 -20.39
C LEU A 474 -9.72 1.96 -21.09
N GLN A 475 -10.49 2.02 -22.18
CA GLN A 475 -10.81 3.28 -22.86
C GLN A 475 -11.98 4.04 -22.21
N ARG A 476 -12.64 3.41 -21.24
CA ARG A 476 -13.78 3.99 -20.53
C ARG A 476 -13.54 4.02 -19.01
N PRO A 477 -12.63 4.87 -18.51
CA PRO A 477 -12.43 5.04 -17.08
C PRO A 477 -13.65 5.71 -16.42
N ILE A 478 -13.94 5.28 -15.19
CA ILE A 478 -14.92 5.92 -14.32
C ILE A 478 -14.17 6.96 -13.50
N TYR A 479 -14.66 8.20 -13.51
CA TYR A 479 -13.96 9.31 -12.85
C TYR A 479 -14.67 9.80 -11.59
N ASP A 480 -13.89 10.10 -10.57
CA ASP A 480 -14.25 11.05 -9.54
C ASP A 480 -13.93 12.47 -10.07
N PRO A 481 -14.87 13.45 -10.00
CA PRO A 481 -14.70 14.76 -10.60
C PRO A 481 -13.57 15.57 -9.97
N GLY A 482 -13.07 16.54 -10.74
CA GLY A 482 -12.11 17.53 -10.26
C GLY A 482 -12.69 18.42 -9.16
N ARG A 483 -11.82 19.05 -8.35
CA ARG A 483 -12.21 19.78 -7.14
C ARG A 483 -11.35 20.98 -6.89
N THR A 484 -11.99 21.97 -6.25
CA THR A 484 -11.33 23.18 -5.77
C THR A 484 -11.54 23.29 -4.27
N TYR A 485 -10.48 23.58 -3.53
CA TYR A 485 -10.49 23.85 -2.09
C TYR A 485 -10.01 25.26 -1.85
N VAL A 486 -10.64 25.96 -0.93
CA VAL A 486 -10.30 27.33 -0.55
C VAL A 486 -9.94 27.39 0.92
N ASP A 487 -8.80 27.98 1.24
CA ASP A 487 -8.35 28.23 2.60
C ASP A 487 -8.18 29.73 2.82
N LEU A 488 -8.50 30.21 4.00
CA LEU A 488 -8.32 31.61 4.42
C LEU A 488 -7.37 31.70 5.60
N LEU A 489 -6.65 32.82 5.62
CA LEU A 489 -5.71 33.14 6.69
C LEU A 489 -5.91 34.58 7.15
N LEU A 490 -6.06 34.77 8.45
CA LEU A 490 -6.03 36.06 9.09
C LEU A 490 -4.95 36.05 10.15
N GLY A 491 -4.06 37.00 10.11
CA GLY A 491 -2.98 37.13 11.08
C GLY A 491 -2.95 38.52 11.70
N TYR A 492 -2.55 38.57 12.96
CA TYR A 492 -2.38 39.83 13.70
C TYR A 492 -1.15 39.74 14.58
N ARG A 493 -0.28 40.76 14.51
CA ARG A 493 0.93 40.87 15.34
C ARG A 493 0.82 42.10 16.23
N THR A 494 1.08 41.92 17.51
CA THR A 494 1.07 43.02 18.48
C THR A 494 2.14 42.81 19.53
N ARG A 495 2.30 43.80 20.38
CA ARG A 495 3.08 43.69 21.62
C ARG A 495 2.15 43.90 22.81
N LEU A 496 2.29 43.07 23.80
CA LEU A 496 1.53 43.08 25.05
C LEU A 496 2.36 43.55 26.21
N PHE A 497 1.72 43.82 27.33
CA PHE A 497 2.36 44.21 28.61
C PHE A 497 3.38 45.34 28.45
N ARG A 498 2.92 46.49 27.92
CA ARG A 498 3.75 47.69 27.64
C ARG A 498 4.93 47.38 26.71
N GLU A 499 4.66 46.64 25.64
CA GLU A 499 5.61 46.23 24.61
C GLU A 499 6.69 45.22 25.03
N LYS A 500 6.55 44.60 26.22
CA LYS A 500 7.53 43.62 26.72
C LYS A 500 7.41 42.27 26.05
N VAL A 501 6.18 41.85 25.65
CA VAL A 501 5.91 40.53 25.07
C VAL A 501 5.41 40.70 23.65
N GLY A 502 6.16 40.20 22.69
CA GLY A 502 5.68 40.05 21.30
C GLY A 502 4.54 39.01 21.25
N ALA A 503 3.44 39.33 20.59
CA ALA A 503 2.33 38.40 20.42
C ALA A 503 1.92 38.30 18.95
N ARG A 504 1.73 37.09 18.49
CA ARG A 504 1.23 36.77 17.14
C ARG A 504 0.02 35.87 17.27
N PHE A 505 -1.09 36.29 16.69
CA PHE A 505 -2.31 35.50 16.55
C PHE A 505 -2.54 35.17 15.08
N GLN A 506 -2.93 33.96 14.79
CA GLN A 506 -3.22 33.53 13.41
C GLN A 506 -4.42 32.60 13.41
N LEU A 507 -5.45 32.96 12.65
CA LEU A 507 -6.59 32.12 12.35
C LEU A 507 -6.45 31.58 10.93
N ASN A 508 -6.43 30.28 10.80
CA ASN A 508 -6.52 29.58 9.52
C ASN A 508 -7.86 28.89 9.43
N VAL A 509 -8.58 29.13 8.33
CA VAL A 509 -9.81 28.41 8.00
C VAL A 509 -9.51 27.55 6.79
N ARG A 510 -9.37 26.26 6.99
CA ARG A 510 -9.13 25.30 5.91
C ARG A 510 -10.44 24.80 5.33
N ASN A 511 -10.44 24.50 4.05
CA ASN A 511 -11.58 23.92 3.32
C ASN A 511 -12.89 24.69 3.57
N VAL A 512 -12.88 26.01 3.34
CA VAL A 512 -13.98 26.94 3.71
C VAL A 512 -15.35 26.45 3.24
N GLN A 513 -15.41 25.81 2.07
CA GLN A 513 -16.65 25.34 1.45
C GLN A 513 -17.04 23.89 1.80
N GLU A 514 -16.18 23.15 2.51
CA GLU A 514 -16.44 21.75 2.80
C GLU A 514 -17.17 21.56 4.15
N ASN A 515 -18.19 20.71 4.14
CA ASN A 515 -18.97 20.35 5.33
C ASN A 515 -18.73 18.89 5.77
N GLY A 516 -17.74 18.22 5.18
CA GLY A 516 -17.54 16.79 5.32
C GLY A 516 -18.45 16.02 4.35
N ARG A 517 -17.89 15.41 3.35
CA ARG A 517 -18.62 14.62 2.35
C ARG A 517 -17.88 13.34 2.05
N LEU A 518 -18.60 12.39 1.52
CA LEU A 518 -18.00 11.17 1.00
C LEU A 518 -17.47 11.41 -0.42
N GLN A 519 -16.23 11.01 -0.64
CA GLN A 519 -15.60 11.02 -1.94
C GLN A 519 -15.44 9.59 -2.43
N PRO A 520 -15.99 9.23 -3.59
CA PRO A 520 -15.75 7.92 -4.15
C PRO A 520 -14.28 7.74 -4.52
N ILE A 521 -13.73 6.58 -4.17
CA ILE A 521 -12.35 6.20 -4.44
C ILE A 521 -12.22 4.91 -5.24
N ALA A 522 -13.32 4.14 -5.35
CA ALA A 522 -13.41 2.98 -6.21
C ALA A 522 -14.84 2.79 -6.71
N ALA A 523 -15.00 2.23 -7.90
CA ALA A 523 -16.28 1.95 -8.53
C ALA A 523 -16.31 0.54 -9.11
N PHE A 524 -17.52 -0.06 -9.12
CA PHE A 524 -17.80 -1.29 -9.83
C PHE A 524 -17.73 -1.07 -11.35
N PRO A 525 -17.57 -2.15 -12.13
CA PRO A 525 -17.57 -2.08 -13.60
C PRO A 525 -18.87 -1.56 -14.25
N ASP A 526 -19.94 -1.43 -13.50
CA ASP A 526 -21.21 -0.81 -13.92
C ASP A 526 -21.23 0.72 -13.68
N GLY A 527 -20.18 1.28 -13.08
CA GLY A 527 -20.04 2.70 -12.78
C GLY A 527 -20.47 3.11 -11.37
N ARG A 528 -21.08 2.23 -10.58
CA ARG A 528 -21.52 2.55 -9.21
C ARG A 528 -20.33 2.59 -8.25
N PRO A 529 -20.11 3.68 -7.51
CA PRO A 529 -19.10 3.70 -6.46
C PRO A 529 -19.42 2.72 -5.34
N TYR A 530 -18.38 2.03 -4.81
CA TYR A 530 -18.54 1.11 -3.68
C TYR A 530 -17.61 1.43 -2.51
N ALA A 531 -16.56 2.21 -2.74
CA ALA A 531 -15.65 2.63 -1.69
C ALA A 531 -15.52 4.15 -1.65
N TYR A 532 -15.49 4.70 -0.44
CA TYR A 532 -15.49 6.13 -0.18
C TYR A 532 -14.45 6.49 0.87
N ARG A 533 -13.93 7.70 0.78
CA ARG A 533 -13.19 8.36 1.86
C ARG A 533 -13.97 9.60 2.34
N ILE A 534 -13.78 9.96 3.59
CA ILE A 534 -14.32 11.21 4.13
C ILE A 534 -13.37 12.34 3.70
N VAL A 535 -13.93 13.36 3.04
CA VAL A 535 -13.20 14.61 2.77
C VAL A 535 -13.18 15.43 4.05
N GLU A 536 -12.00 15.93 4.42
CA GLU A 536 -11.81 16.77 5.59
C GLU A 536 -12.77 17.99 5.54
N PRO A 537 -13.62 18.16 6.54
CA PRO A 537 -14.54 19.30 6.59
C PRO A 537 -13.81 20.61 6.81
N ARG A 538 -14.55 21.70 6.91
CA ARG A 538 -14.02 22.99 7.33
C ARG A 538 -13.39 22.89 8.71
N VAL A 539 -12.16 23.36 8.85
CA VAL A 539 -11.41 23.35 10.09
C VAL A 539 -10.93 24.75 10.43
N PHE A 540 -11.19 25.18 11.66
CA PHE A 540 -10.69 26.44 12.22
C PHE A 540 -9.50 26.12 13.11
N ILE A 541 -8.36 26.75 12.84
CA ILE A 541 -7.12 26.59 13.61
C ILE A 541 -6.69 27.97 14.08
N LEU A 542 -6.78 28.20 15.38
CA LEU A 542 -6.24 29.40 16.03
C LEU A 542 -4.89 29.08 16.65
N SER A 543 -3.88 29.79 16.22
CA SER A 543 -2.52 29.69 16.76
C SER A 543 -2.12 30.99 17.44
N SER A 544 -1.49 30.89 18.60
CA SER A 544 -0.94 32.02 19.34
C SER A 544 0.52 31.74 19.66
N SER A 545 1.41 32.69 19.41
CA SER A 545 2.80 32.63 19.84
C SER A 545 3.18 33.90 20.59
N PHE A 546 3.99 33.73 21.61
CA PHE A 546 4.45 34.81 22.48
C PHE A 546 5.98 34.76 22.55
N ASP A 547 6.60 35.90 22.28
CA ASP A 547 8.05 36.10 22.36
C ASP A 547 8.33 37.00 23.57
N LEU A 548 9.07 36.49 24.57
CA LEU A 548 9.40 37.15 25.84
C LEU A 548 10.64 37.99 25.71
#